data_4530e4a747fc1a53d979e1d478f6f7cb
#
_entry.id   4530e4a747fc1a53d979e1d478f6f7cb
#
_cell.length_a   1.000
_cell.length_b   1.000
_cell.length_c   1.000
_cell.angle_alpha   90.00
_cell.angle_beta   90.00
_cell.angle_gamma   90.00
#
_symmetry.space_group_name_H-M   'P 1'
#
loop_
_entity.id
_entity.type
_entity.pdbx_description
1 polymer ?
#
loop_
_entity_poly.entity_id
_entity_poly.type
_entity_poly.pdbx_seq_one_letter_code
_entity_poly.pdbx_strand_id
1 'polypeptide(L)'
;GLSLHYYVHPEGWEIKGSVVEDNSFGTHEFFELCEQLGCEAYVNGNLGSGTVQEMSEWVEYITFEGVSPMADLRKKNGHEKPWKLDFFGVGNENWGCGGNMNPDFYANEYRRYQTYVRNYHPDHPIHKVCCGANVDDYEWTSEVLKTTHNHCLKELHGNMDGLSLHYYVHPEGWEIKGSATDFDDKVWYKSLNKALFMETLIERHGHIMDEYDPEKKIGMIVDEWGAWYTVEPGTNPGFLYQQNTMRDALIAGITLNIFNKHSDRVKMANLSLIHI
;
A
#
# COMPACT_ATOMS: atom_id res chain seq x y z
N GLY A 1 -7.57 -8.31 -3.13
CA GLY A 1 -7.58 -7.00 -3.80
C GLY A 1 -6.34 -6.81 -4.67
N LEU A 2 -6.49 -6.06 -5.74
CA LEU A 2 -5.38 -5.54 -6.55
C LEU A 2 -4.98 -4.18 -6.00
N SER A 3 -3.68 -3.93 -5.85
CA SER A 3 -3.14 -2.67 -5.37
C SER A 3 -2.36 -1.98 -6.49
N LEU A 4 -2.63 -0.70 -6.71
CA LEU A 4 -1.84 0.16 -7.57
C LEU A 4 -1.20 1.25 -6.72
N HIS A 5 0.12 1.25 -6.66
CA HIS A 5 0.88 2.33 -6.04
C HIS A 5 1.18 3.38 -7.10
N TYR A 6 0.47 4.48 -7.04
CA TYR A 6 0.64 5.56 -7.99
C TYR A 6 1.53 6.65 -7.40
N TYR A 7 2.77 6.71 -7.87
CA TYR A 7 3.67 7.83 -7.62
C TYR A 7 3.47 8.88 -8.71
N VAL A 8 2.64 9.87 -8.45
CA VAL A 8 2.59 11.05 -9.31
C VAL A 8 3.80 11.93 -8.98
N HIS A 9 4.81 11.90 -9.82
CA HIS A 9 5.81 12.95 -9.83
C HIS A 9 5.30 14.10 -10.69
N PRO A 10 5.06 15.29 -10.14
CA PRO A 10 4.52 16.42 -10.91
C PRO A 10 5.47 16.95 -11.98
N GLU A 11 6.76 16.65 -11.92
CA GLU A 11 7.75 17.08 -12.93
C GLU A 11 8.84 16.00 -13.02
N GLY A 12 8.99 15.47 -14.22
CA GLY A 12 9.94 14.50 -14.67
C GLY A 12 11.18 14.28 -13.82
N TRP A 13 11.19 13.20 -13.06
CA TRP A 13 12.44 12.64 -12.62
C TRP A 13 13.14 12.08 -13.84
N GLU A 14 14.00 12.90 -14.47
CA GLU A 14 15.07 12.36 -15.30
C GLU A 14 16.01 11.58 -14.40
N ILE A 15 15.70 10.31 -14.18
CA ILE A 15 16.70 9.35 -13.75
C ILE A 15 17.63 9.24 -14.97
N LYS A 16 18.82 9.80 -14.87
CA LYS A 16 19.83 9.70 -15.93
C LYS A 16 20.07 8.22 -16.26
N GLY A 17 19.64 7.81 -17.44
CA GLY A 17 19.73 6.44 -17.91
C GLY A 17 18.42 5.67 -17.95
N SER A 18 17.35 6.29 -17.98
CA SER A 18 16.05 6.07 -17.48
C SER A 18 15.05 5.39 -18.35
N VAL A 19 14.18 4.88 -17.63
CA VAL A 19 12.81 4.51 -17.94
C VAL A 19 12.01 5.76 -18.26
N VAL A 20 11.44 5.80 -19.43
CA VAL A 20 10.30 6.68 -19.70
C VAL A 20 9.13 6.05 -18.94
N GLU A 21 8.49 6.80 -18.05
CA GLU A 21 7.24 6.34 -17.46
C GLU A 21 6.22 6.15 -18.58
N ASP A 22 5.75 4.92 -18.70
CA ASP A 22 4.66 4.59 -19.61
C ASP A 22 3.34 4.67 -18.84
N ASN A 23 2.61 5.78 -19.03
CA ASN A 23 1.31 6.00 -18.41
C ASN A 23 0.16 5.33 -19.19
N SER A 24 0.43 4.30 -19.97
CA SER A 24 -0.59 3.58 -20.74
C SER A 24 -1.53 2.75 -19.86
N PHE A 25 -1.14 2.48 -18.59
CA PHE A 25 -1.96 1.82 -17.59
C PHE A 25 -2.20 2.79 -16.42
N GLY A 26 -3.31 3.49 -16.46
CA GLY A 26 -3.69 4.48 -15.45
C GLY A 26 -4.97 4.13 -14.71
N THR A 27 -5.68 5.16 -14.23
CA THR A 27 -6.91 5.01 -13.44
C THR A 27 -7.97 4.17 -14.17
N HIS A 28 -8.22 4.43 -15.44
CA HIS A 28 -9.26 3.73 -16.20
C HIS A 28 -8.92 2.25 -16.35
N GLU A 29 -7.73 1.95 -16.83
CA GLU A 29 -7.27 0.59 -17.08
C GLU A 29 -7.23 -0.23 -15.80
N PHE A 30 -6.83 0.38 -14.68
CA PHE A 30 -6.80 -0.29 -13.39
C PHE A 30 -8.21 -0.65 -12.89
N PHE A 31 -9.15 0.29 -12.92
CA PHE A 31 -10.52 0.02 -12.47
C PHE A 31 -11.25 -0.95 -13.41
N GLU A 32 -11.02 -0.85 -14.72
CA GLU A 32 -11.55 -1.83 -15.69
C GLU A 32 -11.00 -3.23 -15.43
N LEU A 33 -9.73 -3.36 -15.07
CA LEU A 33 -9.15 -4.65 -14.67
C LEU A 33 -9.80 -5.18 -13.40
N CYS A 34 -10.01 -4.35 -12.38
CA CYS A 34 -10.71 -4.74 -11.17
C CYS A 34 -12.13 -5.24 -11.45
N GLU A 35 -12.87 -4.54 -12.30
CA GLU A 35 -14.23 -4.95 -12.72
C GLU A 35 -14.22 -6.29 -13.47
N GLN A 36 -13.28 -6.50 -14.40
CA GLN A 36 -13.15 -7.75 -15.15
C GLN A 36 -12.80 -8.93 -14.25
N LEU A 37 -11.98 -8.72 -13.23
CA LEU A 37 -11.58 -9.75 -12.27
C LEU A 37 -12.61 -9.95 -11.15
N GLY A 38 -13.54 -9.00 -10.97
CA GLY A 38 -14.50 -9.02 -9.88
C GLY A 38 -13.83 -8.82 -8.51
N CYS A 39 -12.75 -8.03 -8.44
CA CYS A 39 -12.04 -7.76 -7.20
C CYS A 39 -12.27 -6.33 -6.73
N GLU A 40 -12.06 -6.10 -5.42
CA GLU A 40 -12.11 -4.78 -4.81
C GLU A 40 -10.87 -3.96 -5.21
N ALA A 41 -11.07 -2.65 -5.39
CA ALA A 41 -10.01 -1.73 -5.77
C ALA A 41 -9.35 -1.11 -4.53
N TYR A 42 -8.02 -1.08 -4.53
CA TYR A 42 -7.20 -0.36 -3.55
C TYR A 42 -6.20 0.53 -4.29
N VAL A 43 -6.26 1.82 -4.06
CA VAL A 43 -5.32 2.81 -4.61
C VAL A 43 -4.76 3.68 -3.51
N ASN A 44 -3.53 4.19 -3.69
CA ASN A 44 -2.88 5.07 -2.73
C ASN A 44 -2.74 6.48 -3.29
N GLY A 45 -3.15 7.47 -2.49
CA GLY A 45 -2.96 8.89 -2.81
C GLY A 45 -1.56 9.36 -2.44
N ASN A 46 -1.00 10.24 -3.27
CA ASN A 46 0.31 10.82 -3.04
C ASN A 46 0.27 11.90 -1.95
N LEU A 47 0.66 11.52 -0.73
CA LEU A 47 0.78 12.46 0.38
C LEU A 47 2.17 13.11 0.44
N GLY A 48 3.20 12.44 -0.14
CA GLY A 48 4.59 12.90 -0.05
C GLY A 48 4.87 14.18 -0.85
N SER A 49 4.43 14.26 -2.09
CA SER A 49 4.65 15.40 -2.98
C SER A 49 3.37 16.00 -3.56
N GLY A 50 2.23 15.29 -3.46
CA GLY A 50 0.92 15.78 -3.88
C GLY A 50 0.30 16.75 -2.89
N THR A 51 -0.79 17.34 -3.30
CA THR A 51 -1.59 18.26 -2.48
C THR A 51 -2.88 17.59 -1.99
N VAL A 52 -3.45 18.11 -0.91
CA VAL A 52 -4.79 17.71 -0.43
C VAL A 52 -5.84 17.85 -1.54
N GLN A 53 -5.73 18.90 -2.35
CA GLN A 53 -6.66 19.16 -3.44
C GLN A 53 -6.57 18.05 -4.51
N GLU A 54 -5.38 17.73 -4.97
CA GLU A 54 -5.18 16.67 -5.98
C GLU A 54 -5.73 15.31 -5.49
N MET A 55 -5.47 14.95 -4.24
CA MET A 55 -6.01 13.72 -3.65
C MET A 55 -7.55 13.75 -3.60
N SER A 56 -8.13 14.86 -3.16
CA SER A 56 -9.59 15.04 -3.10
C SER A 56 -10.23 14.99 -4.49
N GLU A 57 -9.63 15.65 -5.46
CA GLU A 57 -10.10 15.67 -6.86
C GLU A 57 -9.99 14.30 -7.52
N TRP A 58 -8.94 13.51 -7.21
CA TRP A 58 -8.83 12.16 -7.74
C TRP A 58 -9.91 11.23 -7.17
N VAL A 59 -10.20 11.31 -5.87
CA VAL A 59 -11.30 10.56 -5.27
C VAL A 59 -12.66 10.96 -5.86
N GLU A 60 -12.88 12.26 -6.10
CA GLU A 60 -14.07 12.77 -6.77
C GLU A 60 -14.17 12.27 -8.21
N TYR A 61 -13.06 12.29 -8.95
CA TYR A 61 -12.99 11.75 -10.31
C TYR A 61 -13.42 10.28 -10.37
N ILE A 62 -12.93 9.48 -9.43
CA ILE A 62 -13.22 8.04 -9.38
C ILE A 62 -14.67 7.78 -8.98
N THR A 63 -15.19 8.46 -7.96
CA THR A 63 -16.37 7.98 -7.22
C THR A 63 -17.61 8.86 -7.32
N PHE A 64 -17.50 10.12 -7.79
CA PHE A 64 -18.65 11.03 -7.79
C PHE A 64 -19.53 10.85 -9.03
N GLU A 65 -20.83 10.60 -8.80
CA GLU A 65 -21.82 10.42 -9.88
C GLU A 65 -22.44 11.75 -10.35
N GLY A 66 -22.40 12.80 -9.52
CA GLY A 66 -23.08 14.07 -9.77
C GLY A 66 -22.44 14.93 -10.86
N VAL A 67 -22.75 16.22 -10.82
CA VAL A 67 -22.19 17.24 -11.72
C VAL A 67 -21.06 17.96 -11.01
N SER A 68 -19.85 17.81 -11.50
CA SER A 68 -18.66 18.49 -11.01
C SER A 68 -17.55 18.48 -12.06
N PRO A 69 -16.51 19.34 -11.94
CA PRO A 69 -15.41 19.35 -12.88
C PRO A 69 -14.71 17.98 -13.03
N MET A 70 -14.56 17.23 -11.94
CA MET A 70 -13.88 15.92 -11.96
C MET A 70 -14.78 14.82 -12.53
N ALA A 71 -16.08 14.81 -12.22
CA ALA A 71 -17.03 13.90 -12.82
C ALA A 71 -17.18 14.16 -14.34
N ASP A 72 -17.21 15.42 -14.75
CA ASP A 72 -17.29 15.79 -16.17
C ASP A 72 -15.99 15.43 -16.91
N LEU A 73 -14.84 15.58 -16.26
CA LEU A 73 -13.55 15.14 -16.81
C LEU A 73 -13.51 13.62 -17.01
N ARG A 74 -13.98 12.81 -16.04
CA ARG A 74 -14.09 11.35 -16.19
C ARG A 74 -14.95 11.00 -17.40
N LYS A 75 -16.13 11.62 -17.53
CA LYS A 75 -17.02 11.40 -18.68
C LYS A 75 -16.38 11.78 -19.99
N LYS A 76 -15.70 12.92 -20.04
CA LYS A 76 -14.94 13.37 -21.22
C LYS A 76 -13.83 12.39 -21.59
N ASN A 77 -13.21 11.75 -20.60
CA ASN A 77 -12.20 10.72 -20.79
C ASN A 77 -12.77 9.35 -21.15
N GLY A 78 -14.09 9.24 -21.32
CA GLY A 78 -14.75 8.05 -21.87
C GLY A 78 -15.44 7.16 -20.85
N HIS A 79 -15.46 7.51 -19.55
CA HIS A 79 -16.14 6.70 -18.54
C HIS A 79 -17.29 7.47 -17.90
N GLU A 80 -18.51 7.13 -18.28
CA GLU A 80 -19.73 7.85 -17.90
C GLU A 80 -20.06 7.70 -16.41
N LYS A 81 -20.04 6.47 -15.90
CA LYS A 81 -20.37 6.14 -14.51
C LYS A 81 -19.15 6.24 -13.59
N PRO A 82 -19.33 6.52 -12.28
CA PRO A 82 -18.24 6.37 -11.32
C PRO A 82 -17.87 4.90 -11.13
N TRP A 83 -16.64 4.65 -10.71
CA TRP A 83 -16.22 3.34 -10.20
C TRP A 83 -16.50 3.22 -8.71
N LYS A 84 -16.55 1.98 -8.26
CA LYS A 84 -16.52 1.66 -6.85
C LYS A 84 -15.06 1.69 -6.36
N LEU A 85 -14.80 2.47 -5.33
CA LEU A 85 -13.52 2.52 -4.65
C LEU A 85 -13.70 1.98 -3.23
N ASP A 86 -13.14 0.81 -2.97
CA ASP A 86 -13.33 0.13 -1.69
C ASP A 86 -12.30 0.59 -0.65
N PHE A 87 -11.04 0.68 -1.04
CA PHE A 87 -9.95 1.04 -0.14
C PHE A 87 -9.11 2.18 -0.74
N PHE A 88 -8.72 3.12 0.13
CA PHE A 88 -7.88 4.24 -0.24
C PHE A 88 -6.76 4.45 0.77
N GLY A 89 -5.52 4.23 0.33
CA GLY A 89 -4.33 4.54 1.10
C GLY A 89 -4.05 6.05 1.11
N VAL A 90 -3.93 6.61 2.29
CA VAL A 90 -3.58 8.02 2.48
C VAL A 90 -2.06 8.12 2.69
N GLY A 91 -1.34 8.08 1.59
CA GLY A 91 0.10 7.95 1.54
C GLY A 91 0.57 6.51 1.37
N ASN A 92 1.83 6.35 1.09
CA ASN A 92 2.55 5.08 1.00
C ASN A 92 4.02 5.30 1.34
N GLU A 93 4.61 4.43 2.17
CA GLU A 93 6.03 4.49 2.58
C GLU A 93 6.50 5.90 3.00
N ASN A 94 5.67 6.63 3.73
CA ASN A 94 5.95 8.02 4.07
C ASN A 94 7.19 8.19 4.97
N TRP A 95 7.61 7.14 5.65
CA TRP A 95 8.88 7.04 6.36
C TRP A 95 10.11 7.01 5.43
N GLY A 96 9.93 6.65 4.17
CA GLY A 96 10.97 6.48 3.15
C GLY A 96 10.69 7.29 1.90
N CYS A 97 10.54 6.59 0.76
CA CYS A 97 10.36 7.21 -0.56
C CYS A 97 9.08 8.05 -0.68
N GLY A 98 8.07 7.78 0.14
CA GLY A 98 6.83 8.56 0.19
C GLY A 98 6.90 9.88 0.96
N GLY A 99 8.10 10.42 1.25
CA GLY A 99 8.23 11.75 1.83
C GLY A 99 9.28 11.91 2.94
N ASN A 100 9.95 10.82 3.36
CA ASN A 100 10.99 10.82 4.39
C ASN A 100 10.54 11.54 5.68
N MET A 101 9.37 11.17 6.17
CA MET A 101 8.71 11.82 7.30
C MET A 101 8.98 11.10 8.61
N ASN A 102 8.93 11.85 9.72
CA ASN A 102 8.80 11.29 11.05
C ASN A 102 7.34 10.83 11.30
N PRO A 103 7.08 9.85 12.18
CA PRO A 103 5.76 9.27 12.37
C PRO A 103 4.71 10.28 12.88
N ASP A 104 5.09 11.20 13.76
CA ASP A 104 4.21 12.27 14.27
C ASP A 104 3.83 13.27 13.19
N PHE A 105 4.78 13.65 12.32
CA PHE A 105 4.51 14.54 11.19
C PHE A 105 3.58 13.87 10.18
N TYR A 106 3.88 12.61 9.79
CA TYR A 106 3.00 11.84 8.92
C TYR A 106 1.60 11.72 9.51
N ALA A 107 1.46 11.37 10.76
CA ALA A 107 0.16 11.19 11.41
C ALA A 107 -0.70 12.48 11.39
N ASN A 108 -0.07 13.66 11.53
CA ASN A 108 -0.75 14.94 11.40
C ASN A 108 -1.14 15.24 9.94
N GLU A 109 -0.28 14.94 8.98
CA GLU A 109 -0.61 15.03 7.56
C GLU A 109 -1.72 14.02 7.18
N TYR A 110 -1.65 12.78 7.65
CA TYR A 110 -2.72 11.79 7.48
C TYR A 110 -4.08 12.37 7.92
N ARG A 111 -4.15 12.94 9.13
CA ARG A 111 -5.38 13.55 9.65
C ARG A 111 -5.90 14.66 8.74
N ARG A 112 -5.01 15.46 8.18
CA ARG A 112 -5.35 16.54 7.26
C ARG A 112 -5.88 15.99 5.93
N TYR A 113 -5.15 15.08 5.29
CA TYR A 113 -5.48 14.55 3.97
C TYR A 113 -6.73 13.67 4.00
N GLN A 114 -6.84 12.76 4.96
CA GLN A 114 -8.00 11.87 5.07
C GLN A 114 -9.32 12.60 5.27
N THR A 115 -9.28 13.80 5.84
CA THR A 115 -10.48 14.65 6.01
C THR A 115 -11.12 15.01 4.67
N TYR A 116 -10.33 15.10 3.62
CA TYR A 116 -10.78 15.46 2.27
C TYR A 116 -10.98 14.25 1.35
N VAL A 117 -10.69 13.05 1.81
CA VAL A 117 -11.11 11.81 1.16
C VAL A 117 -12.57 11.59 1.51
N ARG A 118 -13.47 12.00 0.63
CA ARG A 118 -14.91 12.04 0.89
C ARG A 118 -15.62 10.80 0.38
N ASN A 119 -16.58 10.32 1.16
CA ASN A 119 -17.53 9.32 0.70
C ASN A 119 -18.64 10.02 -0.10
N TYR A 120 -18.61 9.89 -1.42
CA TYR A 120 -19.64 10.44 -2.29
C TYR A 120 -20.84 9.49 -2.44
N HIS A 121 -20.65 8.21 -2.12
CA HIS A 121 -21.70 7.22 -2.20
C HIS A 121 -22.02 6.65 -0.81
N PRO A 122 -23.24 6.87 -0.27
CA PRO A 122 -23.57 6.47 1.11
C PRO A 122 -23.55 4.94 1.32
N ASP A 123 -23.87 4.16 0.29
CA ASP A 123 -23.92 2.70 0.37
C ASP A 123 -22.57 2.01 0.13
N HIS A 124 -21.55 2.79 -0.27
CA HIS A 124 -20.21 2.29 -0.57
C HIS A 124 -19.16 3.22 0.06
N PRO A 125 -18.97 3.14 1.39
CA PRO A 125 -17.96 3.97 2.05
C PRO A 125 -16.56 3.53 1.65
N ILE A 126 -15.68 4.51 1.48
CA ILE A 126 -14.26 4.28 1.22
C ILE A 126 -13.58 3.93 2.55
N HIS A 127 -12.94 2.77 2.62
CA HIS A 127 -12.11 2.39 3.75
C HIS A 127 -10.73 3.05 3.65
N LYS A 128 -10.38 3.88 4.65
CA LYS A 128 -9.14 4.66 4.65
C LYS A 128 -8.02 3.88 5.31
N VAL A 129 -6.94 3.71 4.58
CA VAL A 129 -5.74 3.01 5.06
C VAL A 129 -4.66 4.04 5.38
N CYS A 130 -4.19 4.02 6.61
CA CYS A 130 -3.07 4.84 7.08
C CYS A 130 -1.75 4.13 6.75
N CYS A 131 -0.73 4.87 6.31
CA CYS A 131 0.60 4.31 6.08
C CYS A 131 1.19 3.83 7.40
N GLY A 132 1.40 2.53 7.49
CA GLY A 132 2.00 1.88 8.64
C GLY A 132 3.50 1.65 8.48
N ALA A 133 4.03 0.78 9.31
CA ALA A 133 5.45 0.60 9.50
C ALA A 133 6.16 -0.18 8.38
N ASN A 134 7.44 0.09 8.25
CA ASN A 134 8.37 -0.79 7.57
C ASN A 134 8.92 -1.83 8.56
N VAL A 135 8.73 -3.10 8.25
CA VAL A 135 9.27 -4.24 9.02
C VAL A 135 8.96 -4.08 10.54
N ASP A 136 9.96 -3.98 11.37
CA ASP A 136 9.89 -3.93 12.83
C ASP A 136 10.02 -2.52 13.41
N ASP A 137 9.64 -1.50 12.64
CA ASP A 137 9.54 -0.13 13.15
C ASP A 137 8.27 0.02 14.03
N TYR A 138 8.34 -0.54 15.22
CA TYR A 138 7.25 -0.50 16.20
C TYR A 138 6.99 0.92 16.74
N GLU A 139 8.01 1.79 16.71
CA GLU A 139 7.88 3.18 17.08
C GLU A 139 6.97 3.94 16.11
N TRP A 140 7.12 3.69 14.80
CA TRP A 140 6.21 4.23 13.79
C TRP A 140 4.76 3.87 14.10
N THR A 141 4.47 2.57 14.31
CA THR A 141 3.12 2.12 14.62
C THR A 141 2.54 2.77 15.88
N SER A 142 3.34 2.80 16.95
CA SER A 142 2.91 3.39 18.23
C SER A 142 2.64 4.88 18.11
N GLU A 143 3.55 5.65 17.50
CA GLU A 143 3.41 7.10 17.44
C GLU A 143 2.31 7.55 16.47
N VAL A 144 2.14 6.85 15.34
CA VAL A 144 1.03 7.10 14.40
C VAL A 144 -0.31 6.87 15.09
N LEU A 145 -0.50 5.74 15.77
CA LEU A 145 -1.74 5.46 16.50
C LEU A 145 -1.98 6.45 17.63
N LYS A 146 -0.98 6.74 18.42
CA LYS A 146 -1.05 7.74 19.51
C LYS A 146 -1.49 9.10 18.99
N THR A 147 -0.89 9.58 17.91
CA THR A 147 -1.18 10.91 17.35
C THR A 147 -2.57 10.96 16.71
N THR A 148 -2.99 9.91 16.03
CA THR A 148 -4.32 9.86 15.39
C THR A 148 -5.45 9.66 16.40
N HIS A 149 -5.23 8.96 17.52
CA HIS A 149 -6.25 8.65 18.54
C HIS A 149 -6.33 9.66 19.68
N ASN A 150 -5.32 10.49 19.90
CA ASN A 150 -5.28 11.47 20.99
C ASN A 150 -6.04 12.77 20.69
N HIS A 151 -7.04 12.74 19.82
CA HIS A 151 -7.79 13.95 19.44
C HIS A 151 -9.21 13.90 19.96
N CYS A 152 -9.71 15.03 20.49
CA CYS A 152 -11.08 15.13 21.05
C CYS A 152 -12.19 14.89 20.00
N LEU A 153 -11.90 15.03 18.73
CA LEU A 153 -12.84 14.80 17.62
C LEU A 153 -12.48 13.55 16.78
N LYS A 154 -11.82 12.58 17.37
CA LYS A 154 -11.38 11.38 16.66
C LYS A 154 -12.50 10.63 15.93
N GLU A 155 -13.73 10.67 16.45
CA GLU A 155 -14.90 10.04 15.83
C GLU A 155 -15.35 10.73 14.55
N LEU A 156 -14.98 12.01 14.36
CA LEU A 156 -15.32 12.80 13.17
C LEU A 156 -14.12 12.98 12.25
N HIS A 157 -12.93 13.06 12.83
CA HIS A 157 -11.71 13.39 12.10
C HIS A 157 -10.55 12.55 12.61
N GLY A 158 -9.85 11.86 11.73
CA GLY A 158 -8.69 11.06 12.06
C GLY A 158 -8.96 9.56 12.10
N ASN A 159 -10.16 9.13 11.68
CA ASN A 159 -10.47 7.72 11.58
C ASN A 159 -9.65 7.04 10.50
N MET A 160 -9.20 5.85 10.80
CA MET A 160 -8.66 4.89 9.85
C MET A 160 -9.43 3.57 9.95
N ASP A 161 -9.59 2.89 8.83
CA ASP A 161 -10.14 1.54 8.76
C ASP A 161 -9.05 0.50 8.69
N GLY A 162 -7.85 0.92 8.29
CA GLY A 162 -6.67 0.08 8.19
C GLY A 162 -5.37 0.80 8.47
N LEU A 163 -4.38 0.04 8.92
CA LEU A 163 -2.98 0.45 9.08
C LEU A 163 -2.10 -0.49 8.27
N SER A 164 -1.28 0.04 7.37
CA SER A 164 -0.48 -0.80 6.48
C SER A 164 0.75 -1.41 7.17
N LEU A 165 1.30 -2.46 6.60
CA LEU A 165 2.55 -3.09 7.03
C LEU A 165 3.30 -3.60 5.81
N HIS A 166 4.58 -3.25 5.70
CA HIS A 166 5.46 -3.69 4.62
C HIS A 166 6.55 -4.62 5.13
N TYR A 167 6.75 -5.73 4.46
CA TYR A 167 7.86 -6.63 4.72
C TYR A 167 8.29 -7.42 3.49
N TYR A 168 9.53 -7.24 3.08
CA TYR A 168 10.17 -8.02 2.03
C TYR A 168 11.26 -8.93 2.57
N VAL A 169 11.25 -10.18 2.13
CA VAL A 169 12.33 -11.13 2.40
C VAL A 169 13.53 -10.78 1.51
N HIS A 170 14.64 -10.41 2.12
CA HIS A 170 15.94 -10.24 1.48
C HIS A 170 16.86 -11.37 1.95
N PRO A 171 17.08 -12.45 1.16
CA PRO A 171 17.82 -13.62 1.63
C PRO A 171 19.21 -13.29 2.18
N GLU A 172 19.95 -12.43 1.49
CA GLU A 172 21.33 -12.05 1.86
C GLU A 172 21.42 -10.69 2.56
N GLY A 173 20.30 -10.09 2.95
CA GLY A 173 20.21 -8.78 3.60
C GLY A 173 19.94 -7.65 2.62
N TRP A 174 19.79 -6.45 3.15
CA TRP A 174 19.38 -5.28 2.37
C TRP A 174 20.38 -4.90 1.26
N GLU A 175 21.68 -4.92 1.55
CA GLU A 175 22.72 -4.49 0.62
C GLU A 175 22.85 -5.39 -0.60
N ILE A 176 22.86 -6.70 -0.37
CA ILE A 176 23.14 -7.71 -1.42
C ILE A 176 21.85 -8.26 -2.01
N LYS A 177 20.78 -8.39 -1.20
CA LYS A 177 19.51 -9.03 -1.48
C LYS A 177 19.59 -10.52 -1.86
N GLY A 178 20.50 -10.91 -2.73
CA GLY A 178 20.68 -12.26 -3.25
C GLY A 178 20.03 -12.46 -4.62
N SER A 179 20.49 -13.47 -5.37
CA SER A 179 19.94 -13.80 -6.69
C SER A 179 18.54 -14.41 -6.61
N ALA A 180 17.70 -14.08 -7.58
CA ALA A 180 16.39 -14.69 -7.75
C ALA A 180 16.48 -16.14 -8.21
N THR A 181 17.47 -16.49 -9.04
CA THR A 181 17.59 -17.79 -9.74
C THR A 181 18.82 -18.59 -9.39
N ASP A 182 19.93 -17.94 -9.03
CA ASP A 182 21.21 -18.59 -8.68
C ASP A 182 21.39 -18.59 -7.15
N PHE A 183 20.99 -19.68 -6.50
CA PHE A 183 21.07 -19.86 -5.05
C PHE A 183 21.19 -21.34 -4.68
N ASP A 184 21.85 -21.60 -3.57
CA ASP A 184 22.02 -22.94 -2.99
C ASP A 184 20.91 -23.28 -1.96
N ASP A 185 20.93 -24.51 -1.44
CA ASP A 185 19.99 -24.98 -0.44
C ASP A 185 20.01 -24.13 0.84
N LYS A 186 21.16 -23.57 1.21
CA LYS A 186 21.28 -22.72 2.39
C LYS A 186 20.51 -21.42 2.22
N VAL A 187 20.63 -20.78 1.07
CA VAL A 187 19.88 -19.55 0.74
C VAL A 187 18.39 -19.85 0.59
N TRP A 188 18.03 -21.01 0.03
CA TRP A 188 16.66 -21.49 -0.02
C TRP A 188 16.01 -21.52 1.38
N TYR A 189 16.58 -22.31 2.30
CA TYR A 189 16.03 -22.41 3.66
C TYR A 189 16.09 -21.11 4.44
N LYS A 190 17.12 -20.30 4.24
CA LYS A 190 17.22 -18.97 4.84
C LYS A 190 16.07 -18.06 4.39
N SER A 191 15.69 -18.10 3.12
CA SER A 191 14.55 -17.35 2.58
C SER A 191 13.23 -17.76 3.24
N LEU A 192 12.97 -19.07 3.36
CA LEU A 192 11.77 -19.58 3.99
C LEU A 192 11.71 -19.24 5.49
N ASN A 193 12.83 -19.34 6.21
CA ASN A 193 12.92 -18.93 7.60
C ASN A 193 12.65 -17.43 7.78
N LYS A 194 13.12 -16.58 6.87
CA LYS A 194 12.81 -15.15 6.90
C LYS A 194 11.34 -14.87 6.64
N ALA A 195 10.66 -15.64 5.78
CA ALA A 195 9.23 -15.50 5.59
C ALA A 195 8.42 -15.74 6.88
N LEU A 196 8.86 -16.64 7.74
CA LEU A 196 8.24 -16.89 9.04
C LEU A 196 8.30 -15.69 10.00
N PHE A 197 9.22 -14.75 9.78
CA PHE A 197 9.30 -13.53 10.59
C PHE A 197 8.05 -12.66 10.49
N MET A 198 7.27 -12.78 9.41
CA MET A 198 5.97 -12.12 9.28
C MET A 198 5.03 -12.40 10.46
N GLU A 199 5.07 -13.60 11.04
CA GLU A 199 4.30 -13.94 12.23
C GLU A 199 4.63 -12.99 13.39
N THR A 200 5.93 -12.84 13.67
CA THR A 200 6.40 -11.94 14.74
C THR A 200 6.01 -10.48 14.49
N LEU A 201 6.07 -10.04 13.25
CA LEU A 201 5.67 -8.68 12.88
C LEU A 201 4.19 -8.44 13.15
N ILE A 202 3.32 -9.34 12.68
CA ILE A 202 1.88 -9.23 12.89
C ILE A 202 1.54 -9.25 14.38
N GLU A 203 2.13 -10.17 15.16
CA GLU A 203 1.88 -10.26 16.59
C GLU A 203 2.31 -8.98 17.33
N ARG A 204 3.49 -8.45 17.04
CA ARG A 204 4.02 -7.28 17.76
C ARG A 204 3.35 -5.98 17.36
N HIS A 205 3.14 -5.72 16.06
CA HIS A 205 2.36 -4.57 15.61
C HIS A 205 0.90 -4.68 16.06
N GLY A 206 0.32 -5.89 15.97
CA GLY A 206 -1.04 -6.16 16.44
C GLY A 206 -1.22 -5.87 17.92
N HIS A 207 -0.23 -6.21 18.75
CA HIS A 207 -0.28 -5.89 20.19
C HIS A 207 -0.29 -4.38 20.44
N ILE A 208 0.50 -3.61 19.71
CA ILE A 208 0.47 -2.13 19.79
C ILE A 208 -0.89 -1.61 19.32
N MET A 209 -1.42 -2.15 18.24
CA MET A 209 -2.76 -1.78 17.75
C MET A 209 -3.85 -2.06 18.79
N ASP A 210 -3.76 -3.18 19.52
CA ASP A 210 -4.74 -3.57 20.55
C ASP A 210 -4.81 -2.57 21.73
N GLU A 211 -3.74 -1.81 21.99
CA GLU A 211 -3.75 -0.74 23.00
C GLU A 211 -4.68 0.42 22.64
N TYR A 212 -4.84 0.70 21.35
CA TYR A 212 -5.65 1.80 20.83
C TYR A 212 -7.01 1.33 20.27
N ASP A 213 -7.09 0.10 19.80
CA ASP A 213 -8.25 -0.51 19.16
C ASP A 213 -8.43 -1.97 19.65
N PRO A 214 -8.84 -2.16 20.91
CA PRO A 214 -9.03 -3.50 21.49
C PRO A 214 -10.18 -4.28 20.84
N GLU A 215 -11.10 -3.61 20.15
CA GLU A 215 -12.20 -4.25 19.42
C GLU A 215 -11.77 -4.71 18.01
N LYS A 216 -10.53 -4.47 17.62
CA LYS A 216 -9.94 -4.86 16.32
C LYS A 216 -10.75 -4.37 15.11
N LYS A 217 -11.25 -3.15 15.18
CA LYS A 217 -11.95 -2.47 14.09
C LYS A 217 -11.00 -1.97 13.02
N ILE A 218 -9.77 -1.56 13.41
CA ILE A 218 -8.72 -1.16 12.48
C ILE A 218 -8.04 -2.42 11.96
N GLY A 219 -8.18 -2.69 10.67
CA GLY A 219 -7.51 -3.83 10.03
C GLY A 219 -6.00 -3.60 9.88
N MET A 220 -5.20 -4.63 10.05
CA MET A 220 -3.84 -4.63 9.54
C MET A 220 -3.90 -4.96 8.05
N ILE A 221 -3.33 -4.10 7.22
CA ILE A 221 -3.33 -4.20 5.77
C ILE A 221 -1.89 -4.49 5.33
N VAL A 222 -1.61 -5.72 4.98
CA VAL A 222 -0.28 -6.09 4.50
C VAL A 222 -0.25 -5.85 2.99
N ASP A 223 -0.05 -4.61 2.60
CA ASP A 223 -0.19 -4.16 1.23
C ASP A 223 1.09 -4.31 0.41
N GLU A 224 2.26 -4.45 1.06
CA GLU A 224 3.51 -4.83 0.40
C GLU A 224 4.22 -5.96 1.14
N TRP A 225 4.44 -7.07 0.44
CA TRP A 225 5.10 -8.24 1.01
C TRP A 225 5.61 -9.19 -0.07
N GLY A 226 6.47 -10.11 0.32
CA GLY A 226 7.04 -11.11 -0.59
C GLY A 226 8.55 -11.17 -0.48
N ALA A 227 9.23 -11.44 -1.61
CA ALA A 227 10.68 -11.46 -1.68
C ALA A 227 11.20 -10.39 -2.62
N TRP A 228 12.30 -9.76 -2.24
CA TRP A 228 12.98 -8.78 -3.07
C TRP A 228 14.44 -9.18 -3.25
N TYR A 229 14.80 -9.45 -4.49
CA TYR A 229 16.12 -9.93 -4.88
C TYR A 229 16.92 -8.85 -5.62
N THR A 230 18.17 -9.17 -5.90
CA THR A 230 18.97 -8.40 -6.84
C THR A 230 18.33 -8.47 -8.23
N VAL A 231 18.26 -7.34 -8.90
CA VAL A 231 17.74 -7.23 -10.26
C VAL A 231 18.46 -8.20 -11.19
N GLU A 232 17.71 -8.86 -12.07
CA GLU A 232 18.28 -9.81 -13.02
C GLU A 232 19.33 -9.14 -13.92
N PRO A 233 20.52 -9.77 -14.07
CA PRO A 233 21.58 -9.24 -14.90
C PRO A 233 21.12 -8.99 -16.34
N GLY A 234 21.52 -7.86 -16.91
CA GLY A 234 21.18 -7.49 -18.29
C GLY A 234 19.81 -6.83 -18.46
N THR A 235 19.04 -6.67 -17.38
CA THR A 235 17.79 -5.90 -17.39
C THR A 235 18.02 -4.47 -16.92
N ASN A 236 17.05 -3.58 -17.16
CA ASN A 236 17.12 -2.23 -16.63
C ASN A 236 16.90 -2.26 -15.10
N PRO A 237 17.86 -1.80 -14.28
CA PRO A 237 17.75 -1.86 -12.83
C PRO A 237 16.58 -1.04 -12.27
N GLY A 238 16.10 -0.02 -12.98
CA GLY A 238 14.95 0.77 -12.55
C GLY A 238 13.62 0.03 -12.59
N PHE A 239 13.53 -1.07 -13.36
CA PHE A 239 12.32 -1.91 -13.42
C PHE A 239 12.25 -2.95 -12.30
N LEU A 240 13.32 -3.14 -11.54
CA LEU A 240 13.39 -4.11 -10.44
C LEU A 240 13.00 -5.55 -10.85
N TYR A 241 13.21 -5.90 -12.14
CA TYR A 241 12.82 -7.20 -12.64
C TYR A 241 13.57 -8.33 -11.94
N GLN A 242 12.82 -9.30 -11.45
CA GLN A 242 13.32 -10.55 -10.87
C GLN A 242 12.47 -11.72 -11.33
N GLN A 243 13.10 -12.85 -11.64
CA GLN A 243 12.42 -14.06 -12.03
C GLN A 243 11.80 -14.75 -10.81
N ASN A 244 10.50 -15.04 -10.85
CA ASN A 244 9.85 -15.84 -9.83
C ASN A 244 10.22 -17.33 -9.95
N THR A 245 10.38 -17.98 -8.83
CA THR A 245 10.73 -19.40 -8.73
C THR A 245 9.80 -20.13 -7.74
N MET A 246 9.99 -21.44 -7.58
CA MET A 246 9.27 -22.22 -6.55
C MET A 246 9.55 -21.68 -5.12
N ARG A 247 10.71 -21.07 -4.88
CA ARG A 247 11.04 -20.42 -3.62
C ARG A 247 10.04 -19.29 -3.29
N ASP A 248 9.69 -18.48 -4.28
CA ASP A 248 8.71 -17.39 -4.12
C ASP A 248 7.32 -17.93 -3.84
N ALA A 249 6.92 -18.99 -4.52
CA ALA A 249 5.65 -19.66 -4.27
C ALA A 249 5.56 -20.21 -2.81
N LEU A 250 6.65 -20.75 -2.29
CA LEU A 250 6.70 -21.24 -0.90
C LEU A 250 6.72 -20.09 0.11
N ILE A 251 7.46 -19.00 -0.15
CA ILE A 251 7.41 -17.78 0.66
C ILE A 251 5.97 -17.25 0.71
N ALA A 252 5.32 -17.14 -0.44
CA ALA A 252 3.93 -16.70 -0.52
C ALA A 252 2.99 -17.64 0.27
N GLY A 253 3.14 -18.95 0.11
CA GLY A 253 2.33 -19.94 0.82
C GLY A 253 2.49 -19.87 2.33
N ILE A 254 3.73 -19.73 2.84
CA ILE A 254 4.02 -19.53 4.27
C ILE A 254 3.32 -18.24 4.76
N THR A 255 3.53 -17.15 4.05
CA THR A 255 3.02 -15.83 4.45
C THR A 255 1.50 -15.78 4.43
N LEU A 256 0.85 -16.34 3.40
CA LEU A 256 -0.61 -16.44 3.34
C LEU A 256 -1.20 -17.30 4.47
N ASN A 257 -0.54 -18.37 4.86
CA ASN A 257 -0.97 -19.17 6.02
C ASN A 257 -0.89 -18.37 7.33
N ILE A 258 0.13 -17.52 7.48
CA ILE A 258 0.26 -16.61 8.63
C ILE A 258 -0.88 -15.58 8.61
N PHE A 259 -1.18 -14.96 7.47
CA PHE A 259 -2.29 -14.02 7.36
C PHE A 259 -3.63 -14.66 7.73
N ASN A 260 -3.90 -15.86 7.25
CA ASN A 260 -5.13 -16.60 7.58
C ASN A 260 -5.20 -16.92 9.09
N LYS A 261 -4.08 -17.27 9.71
CA LYS A 261 -4.02 -17.53 11.17
C LYS A 261 -4.38 -16.28 11.99
N HIS A 262 -4.00 -15.10 11.50
CA HIS A 262 -4.23 -13.80 12.15
C HIS A 262 -5.38 -12.99 11.52
N SER A 263 -6.35 -13.65 10.91
CA SER A 263 -7.47 -13.00 10.20
C SER A 263 -8.40 -12.16 11.10
N ASP A 264 -8.26 -12.28 12.40
CA ASP A 264 -8.90 -11.39 13.38
C ASP A 264 -8.33 -9.96 13.33
N ARG A 265 -7.08 -9.78 12.95
CA ARG A 265 -6.41 -8.48 12.80
C ARG A 265 -6.01 -8.19 11.35
N VAL A 266 -5.47 -9.15 10.60
CA VAL A 266 -5.12 -8.99 9.18
C VAL A 266 -6.39 -9.06 8.34
N LYS A 267 -6.78 -7.94 7.72
CA LYS A 267 -8.01 -7.84 6.93
C LYS A 267 -7.76 -7.85 5.43
N MET A 268 -6.57 -7.49 5.00
CA MET A 268 -6.19 -7.50 3.59
C MET A 268 -4.70 -7.81 3.44
N ALA A 269 -4.38 -8.54 2.39
CA ALA A 269 -3.01 -8.73 1.92
C ALA A 269 -3.02 -8.57 0.41
N ASN A 270 -2.25 -7.61 -0.10
CA ASN A 270 -2.23 -7.32 -1.53
C ASN A 270 -1.21 -8.21 -2.24
N LEU A 271 -1.58 -8.73 -3.39
CA LEU A 271 -0.61 -9.30 -4.30
C LEU A 271 -0.13 -8.17 -5.23
N SER A 272 1.14 -7.81 -5.11
CA SER A 272 1.71 -6.72 -5.90
C SER A 272 1.79 -7.08 -7.38
N LEU A 273 1.41 -6.14 -8.25
CA LEU A 273 1.63 -6.23 -9.70
C LEU A 273 3.06 -5.88 -10.10
N ILE A 274 3.89 -5.38 -9.20
CA ILE A 274 5.28 -4.99 -9.49
C ILE A 274 6.13 -6.18 -9.95
N HIS A 275 5.70 -7.39 -9.63
CA HIS A 275 6.45 -8.63 -9.91
C HIS A 275 5.72 -9.60 -10.85
N ILE A 276 4.72 -9.15 -11.59
CA ILE A 276 4.03 -9.95 -12.62
C ILE A 276 4.55 -9.58 -13.99
#